data_10a2e9d2cd2ec4357d5f67252bc4c0d3
#
_entry.id   10a2e9d2cd2ec4357d5f67252bc4c0d3
#
_cell.length_a   1.000
_cell.length_b   1.000
_cell.length_c   1.000
_cell.angle_alpha   90.00
_cell.angle_beta   90.00
_cell.angle_gamma   90.00
#
_symmetry.space_group_name_H-M   'P 1'
#
loop_
_entity.id
_entity.type
_entity.pdbx_description
1 polymer ?
#
loop_
_entity_poly.entity_id
_entity_poly.type
_entity_poly.pdbx_seq_one_letter_code
_entity_poly.pdbx_strand_id
1 'polypeptide(L)'
;RWYEVTGVQTCALPISMPLPCDIKFERDVPVKLRDGITIYTDVFRPIDDHSHPAILAMSPYGKEIGSQWLDDVPMRAGVPKKATSGLQKFEGPDPAYWVSHGYAIINPDVRGAYNSEGIILFFGSDYGRDGRDIVEWTAQQDWCNGKVGMSGNSWLAISQWFVAAEHPEHLTAIAPWEGLYDCYREVATRGGVMMPEFIKFLTESFASTESGGVEDCMATMLENPTMNVYWRDKIANLESIITPAYVVASYTNPIHTNGSIEGYRRISSKEKWLRIHNTSEWDDYYNSAHVEDLRKFFDHYLMGIDNDWKETAKVRLSVLNPGNKDIIDREEEDFPLQRTHYKRLFLNAADGSLNDEISKNDSNHGYDSDSSKRSVTYRTRMKEDTELTGYMKLHLWVQAPEHDDMDIEVKIEKLNCLGKKFLVSPMKAVSAKGYMRVSLRELDLERSTEQQPYQTMAHIQKLKDREIVPIDISIWPMGILFKKNEYLLLTISAYKSPPAESIP
;
A
#
# COMPACT_ATOMS: atom_id res chain seq x y z
N ARG A 1 -34.13 -2.15 4.43
CA ARG A 1 -34.85 -1.30 5.41
C ARG A 1 -34.03 -0.04 5.59
N TRP A 2 -34.63 1.13 5.44
CA TRP A 2 -33.95 2.39 5.68
C TRP A 2 -34.24 2.86 7.12
N TYR A 3 -33.27 3.53 7.72
CA TYR A 3 -33.38 4.14 9.04
C TYR A 3 -32.92 5.60 8.96
N GLU A 4 -33.60 6.47 9.66
CA GLU A 4 -33.11 7.81 9.97
C GLU A 4 -32.16 7.70 11.15
N VAL A 5 -30.90 8.05 10.97
CA VAL A 5 -29.95 8.17 12.08
C VAL A 5 -29.97 9.62 12.52
N THR A 6 -30.87 9.89 13.48
CA THR A 6 -30.91 11.20 14.16
C THR A 6 -29.84 11.23 15.26
N GLY A 7 -29.37 12.39 15.65
CA GLY A 7 -28.38 12.57 16.74
C GLY A 7 -28.74 11.97 18.09
N VAL A 8 -29.87 11.25 18.17
CA VAL A 8 -30.30 10.44 19.31
C VAL A 8 -29.82 9.01 19.09
N GLN A 9 -28.90 8.57 19.93
CA GLN A 9 -28.34 7.22 19.93
C GLN A 9 -29.47 6.18 20.02
N THR A 10 -29.80 5.53 18.89
CA THR A 10 -30.60 4.32 18.91
C THR A 10 -29.71 3.16 19.29
N CYS A 11 -30.17 2.22 20.11
CA CYS A 11 -29.39 1.12 20.71
C CYS A 11 -28.68 0.15 19.71
N ALA A 12 -28.66 0.46 18.42
CA ALA A 12 -28.17 -0.40 17.34
C ALA A 12 -26.89 0.08 16.67
N LEU A 13 -26.43 1.32 16.92
CA LEU A 13 -25.26 1.87 16.24
C LEU A 13 -24.19 2.29 17.25
N PRO A 14 -22.93 1.84 17.09
CA PRO A 14 -21.84 2.19 18.00
C PRO A 14 -21.30 3.61 17.74
N ILE A 15 -22.19 4.61 17.77
CA ILE A 15 -21.83 6.01 17.57
C ILE A 15 -20.96 6.48 18.74
N SER A 16 -19.74 6.88 18.44
CA SER A 16 -18.73 7.30 19.41
C SER A 16 -18.78 8.79 19.75
N MET A 17 -19.51 9.60 18.96
CA MET A 17 -19.63 11.05 19.10
C MET A 17 -20.97 11.55 18.54
N PRO A 18 -21.46 12.75 18.95
CA PRO A 18 -22.63 13.35 18.33
C PRO A 18 -22.45 13.51 16.82
N LEU A 19 -23.48 13.16 16.04
CA LEU A 19 -23.46 13.33 14.61
C LEU A 19 -23.62 14.82 14.24
N PRO A 20 -22.88 15.33 13.25
CA PRO A 20 -22.97 16.72 12.82
C PRO A 20 -24.26 17.05 12.06
N CYS A 21 -24.93 16.03 11.52
CA CYS A 21 -26.21 16.14 10.81
C CYS A 21 -26.99 14.82 10.93
N ASP A 22 -28.27 14.86 10.57
CA ASP A 22 -29.05 13.65 10.36
C ASP A 22 -28.62 12.94 9.09
N ILE A 23 -28.58 11.60 9.13
CA ILE A 23 -28.09 10.74 8.04
C ILE A 23 -29.19 9.77 7.65
N LYS A 24 -29.52 9.68 6.36
CA LYS A 24 -30.33 8.59 5.84
C LYS A 24 -29.43 7.38 5.64
N PHE A 25 -29.72 6.34 6.39
CA PHE A 25 -29.02 5.07 6.33
C PHE A 25 -29.90 3.99 5.70
N GLU A 26 -29.46 3.45 4.57
CA GLU A 26 -30.12 2.36 3.85
C GLU A 26 -29.22 1.12 3.95
N ARG A 27 -29.67 0.13 4.71
CA ARG A 27 -28.90 -1.08 5.01
C ARG A 27 -29.24 -2.21 4.05
N ASP A 28 -28.24 -3.03 3.69
CA ASP A 28 -28.39 -4.23 2.89
C ASP A 28 -29.09 -3.97 1.53
N VAL A 29 -28.72 -2.89 0.86
CA VAL A 29 -29.26 -2.57 -0.46
C VAL A 29 -28.66 -3.54 -1.47
N PRO A 30 -29.49 -4.33 -2.21
CA PRO A 30 -28.96 -5.30 -3.16
C PRO A 30 -28.43 -4.59 -4.42
N VAL A 31 -27.26 -5.03 -4.87
CA VAL A 31 -26.63 -4.64 -6.14
C VAL A 31 -26.42 -5.88 -6.96
N LYS A 32 -27.02 -5.95 -8.15
CA LYS A 32 -26.86 -7.07 -9.06
C LYS A 32 -25.69 -6.81 -10.00
N LEU A 33 -24.69 -7.68 -9.95
CA LEU A 33 -23.54 -7.65 -10.85
C LEU A 33 -23.87 -8.23 -12.22
N ARG A 34 -23.03 -7.95 -13.23
CA ARG A 34 -23.25 -8.36 -14.64
C ARG A 34 -23.38 -9.88 -14.86
N ASP A 35 -22.74 -10.67 -13.99
CA ASP A 35 -22.77 -12.14 -14.03
C ASP A 35 -23.94 -12.74 -13.26
N GLY A 36 -24.81 -11.90 -12.70
CA GLY A 36 -26.03 -12.29 -11.99
C GLY A 36 -25.88 -12.47 -10.50
N ILE A 37 -24.64 -12.39 -9.95
CA ILE A 37 -24.39 -12.40 -8.50
C ILE A 37 -24.97 -11.15 -7.87
N THR A 38 -25.55 -11.30 -6.69
CA THR A 38 -26.06 -10.20 -5.88
C THR A 38 -25.10 -9.93 -4.72
N ILE A 39 -24.66 -8.70 -4.59
CA ILE A 39 -23.94 -8.21 -3.42
C ILE A 39 -24.81 -7.23 -2.64
N TYR A 40 -24.46 -6.95 -1.40
CA TYR A 40 -25.20 -6.04 -0.54
C TYR A 40 -24.34 -4.87 -0.12
N THR A 41 -24.91 -3.65 -0.21
CA THR A 41 -24.23 -2.42 0.18
C THR A 41 -25.00 -1.65 1.20
N ASP A 42 -24.30 -0.97 2.09
CA ASP A 42 -24.87 0.05 2.96
C ASP A 42 -24.67 1.42 2.33
N VAL A 43 -25.71 2.27 2.38
CA VAL A 43 -25.73 3.60 1.82
C VAL A 43 -26.00 4.62 2.91
N PHE A 44 -25.09 5.57 3.10
CA PHE A 44 -25.26 6.72 4.00
C PHE A 44 -25.34 7.98 3.15
N ARG A 45 -26.38 8.79 3.33
CA ARG A 45 -26.57 10.00 2.52
C ARG A 45 -27.34 11.10 3.24
N PRO A 46 -27.31 12.36 2.75
CA PRO A 46 -28.13 13.44 3.27
C PRO A 46 -29.62 13.11 3.22
N ILE A 47 -30.40 13.72 4.14
CA ILE A 47 -31.86 13.66 4.18
C ILE A 47 -32.41 14.91 3.51
N ASP A 48 -32.41 14.92 2.19
CA ASP A 48 -32.99 15.99 1.37
C ASP A 48 -33.37 15.44 -0.01
N ASP A 49 -33.93 16.30 -0.87
CA ASP A 49 -34.37 15.97 -2.22
C ASP A 49 -33.33 16.32 -3.31
N HIS A 50 -32.08 16.63 -2.92
CA HIS A 50 -31.03 16.94 -3.86
C HIS A 50 -30.27 15.68 -4.26
N SER A 51 -29.61 15.75 -5.43
CA SER A 51 -28.68 14.71 -5.85
C SER A 51 -27.26 15.03 -5.37
N HIS A 52 -26.56 14.03 -4.88
CA HIS A 52 -25.24 14.13 -4.24
C HIS A 52 -24.20 13.30 -4.97
N PRO A 53 -22.93 13.71 -4.99
CA PRO A 53 -21.87 12.81 -5.40
C PRO A 53 -21.69 11.69 -4.38
N ALA A 54 -21.17 10.55 -4.84
CA ALA A 54 -20.94 9.40 -3.98
C ALA A 54 -19.45 9.05 -3.84
N ILE A 55 -19.06 8.53 -2.70
CA ILE A 55 -17.72 7.96 -2.45
C ILE A 55 -17.89 6.47 -2.14
N LEU A 56 -17.28 5.62 -2.96
CA LEU A 56 -17.30 4.17 -2.82
C LEU A 56 -16.08 3.70 -2.01
N ALA A 57 -16.32 2.85 -0.99
CA ALA A 57 -15.31 2.22 -0.16
C ALA A 57 -15.39 0.69 -0.28
N MET A 58 -14.67 0.10 -1.23
CA MET A 58 -14.79 -1.30 -1.61
C MET A 58 -13.73 -2.19 -0.96
N SER A 59 -14.15 -3.13 -0.09
CA SER A 59 -13.26 -4.12 0.55
C SER A 59 -14.04 -5.29 1.14
N PRO A 60 -13.39 -6.42 1.47
CA PRO A 60 -14.01 -7.56 2.14
C PRO A 60 -14.13 -7.42 3.66
N TYR A 61 -13.72 -6.30 4.24
CA TYR A 61 -13.68 -6.09 5.69
C TYR A 61 -15.04 -6.03 6.38
N GLY A 62 -16.13 -6.11 5.63
CA GLY A 62 -17.49 -5.93 6.11
C GLY A 62 -17.95 -4.47 6.00
N LYS A 63 -19.23 -4.32 5.71
CA LYS A 63 -19.90 -3.01 5.66
C LYS A 63 -20.51 -2.62 6.98
N GLU A 64 -20.51 -3.54 7.96
CA GLU A 64 -21.15 -3.36 9.26
C GLU A 64 -20.60 -2.14 9.98
N ILE A 65 -21.51 -1.38 10.53
CA ILE A 65 -21.20 -0.22 11.35
C ILE A 65 -20.48 -0.67 12.62
N GLY A 66 -19.44 0.05 12.98
CA GLY A 66 -18.63 -0.24 14.15
C GLY A 66 -17.67 -1.40 13.90
N SER A 67 -17.13 -1.49 12.70
CA SER A 67 -16.01 -2.38 12.44
C SER A 67 -15.05 -2.36 13.62
N GLN A 68 -14.85 -3.51 14.23
CA GLN A 68 -14.01 -3.66 15.41
C GLN A 68 -12.53 -3.53 15.08
N TRP A 69 -12.15 -3.68 13.81
CA TRP A 69 -10.77 -3.79 13.36
C TRP A 69 -9.87 -2.62 13.77
N LEU A 70 -10.35 -1.37 13.70
CA LEU A 70 -9.53 -0.24 14.17
C LEU A 70 -9.36 -0.26 15.70
N ASP A 71 -10.36 -0.69 16.45
CA ASP A 71 -10.28 -0.85 17.90
C ASP A 71 -9.43 -2.07 18.30
N ASP A 72 -9.33 -3.09 17.44
CA ASP A 72 -8.50 -4.26 17.62
C ASP A 72 -7.01 -3.99 17.30
N VAL A 73 -6.73 -2.95 16.51
CA VAL A 73 -5.35 -2.53 16.26
C VAL A 73 -4.73 -1.94 17.54
N PRO A 74 -3.54 -2.39 17.97
CA PRO A 74 -2.90 -1.89 19.18
C PRO A 74 -2.88 -0.34 19.23
N MET A 75 -3.43 0.21 20.31
CA MET A 75 -3.57 1.67 20.50
C MET A 75 -4.28 2.39 19.34
N ARG A 76 -5.13 1.69 18.57
CA ARG A 76 -5.79 2.18 17.35
C ARG A 76 -4.79 2.79 16.35
N ALA A 77 -3.57 2.28 16.31
CA ALA A 77 -2.46 2.80 15.51
C ALA A 77 -2.18 4.31 15.65
N GLY A 78 -2.56 4.91 16.77
CA GLY A 78 -2.45 6.35 17.03
C GLY A 78 -3.73 7.15 16.75
N VAL A 79 -4.76 6.56 16.16
CA VAL A 79 -6.03 7.25 15.83
C VAL A 79 -6.83 7.54 17.10
N PRO A 80 -7.07 8.81 17.47
CA PRO A 80 -7.89 9.14 18.61
C PRO A 80 -9.36 8.66 18.44
N LYS A 81 -10.01 8.18 19.50
CA LYS A 81 -11.43 7.78 19.41
C LYS A 81 -12.36 8.85 18.83
N LYS A 82 -12.07 10.12 19.14
CA LYS A 82 -12.82 11.28 18.63
C LYS A 82 -12.57 11.60 17.14
N ALA A 83 -11.63 10.94 16.47
CA ALA A 83 -11.35 11.15 15.06
C ALA A 83 -12.32 10.40 14.15
N THR A 84 -13.10 9.47 14.69
CA THR A 84 -14.08 8.68 13.93
C THR A 84 -15.42 8.63 14.68
N SER A 85 -16.53 8.63 13.93
CA SER A 85 -17.88 8.59 14.51
C SER A 85 -18.31 7.20 14.98
N GLY A 86 -17.67 6.15 14.48
CA GLY A 86 -18.10 4.76 14.63
C GLY A 86 -19.01 4.26 13.50
N LEU A 87 -19.36 5.12 12.54
CA LEU A 87 -20.15 4.74 11.36
C LEU A 87 -19.28 4.27 10.18
N GLN A 88 -17.98 4.53 10.24
CA GLN A 88 -17.07 4.20 9.15
C GLN A 88 -16.87 2.70 9.02
N LYS A 89 -16.80 2.23 7.79
CA LYS A 89 -16.17 0.95 7.46
C LYS A 89 -14.68 1.01 7.82
N PHE A 90 -14.08 -0.10 8.22
CA PHE A 90 -12.62 -0.14 8.46
C PHE A 90 -11.86 0.39 7.23
N GLU A 91 -10.93 1.31 7.47
CA GLU A 91 -10.11 1.96 6.43
C GLU A 91 -10.89 2.81 5.42
N GLY A 92 -12.17 3.02 5.62
CA GLY A 92 -13.05 3.79 4.74
C GLY A 92 -13.38 5.19 5.26
N PRO A 93 -13.99 6.03 4.40
CA PRO A 93 -14.43 7.37 4.77
C PRO A 93 -15.52 7.31 5.86
N ASP A 94 -15.46 8.25 6.81
CA ASP A 94 -16.43 8.32 7.90
C ASP A 94 -17.73 8.99 7.42
N PRO A 95 -18.87 8.27 7.40
CA PRO A 95 -20.13 8.82 6.95
C PRO A 95 -20.58 10.09 7.69
N ALA A 96 -20.28 10.20 8.99
CA ALA A 96 -20.66 11.39 9.75
C ALA A 96 -20.01 12.67 9.20
N TYR A 97 -18.76 12.60 8.84
CA TYR A 97 -18.05 13.71 8.22
C TYR A 97 -18.56 13.97 6.79
N TRP A 98 -18.55 12.94 5.94
CA TRP A 98 -18.78 13.13 4.51
C TRP A 98 -20.23 13.49 4.18
N VAL A 99 -21.21 12.89 4.87
CA VAL A 99 -22.63 13.22 4.66
C VAL A 99 -22.93 14.67 5.05
N SER A 100 -22.31 15.17 6.13
CA SER A 100 -22.48 16.58 6.53
C SER A 100 -21.89 17.57 5.52
N HIS A 101 -21.03 17.09 4.61
CA HIS A 101 -20.48 17.87 3.50
C HIS A 101 -21.16 17.57 2.15
N GLY A 102 -22.32 16.90 2.16
CA GLY A 102 -23.13 16.70 0.97
C GLY A 102 -22.70 15.50 0.11
N TYR A 103 -22.02 14.52 0.66
CA TYR A 103 -21.64 13.27 -0.04
C TYR A 103 -22.51 12.10 0.39
N ALA A 104 -22.73 11.15 -0.50
CA ALA A 104 -23.18 9.81 -0.15
C ALA A 104 -21.98 8.88 0.03
N ILE A 105 -22.02 7.98 1.03
CA ILE A 105 -21.00 6.95 1.26
C ILE A 105 -21.58 5.59 0.95
N ILE A 106 -20.88 4.83 0.12
CA ILE A 106 -21.27 3.50 -0.38
C ILE A 106 -20.28 2.47 0.17
N ASN A 107 -20.76 1.61 1.06
CA ASN A 107 -19.98 0.57 1.71
C ASN A 107 -20.49 -0.82 1.28
N PRO A 108 -20.01 -1.41 0.18
CA PRO A 108 -20.41 -2.76 -0.20
C PRO A 108 -19.69 -3.82 0.64
N ASP A 109 -20.37 -4.93 0.90
CA ASP A 109 -19.74 -6.21 1.09
C ASP A 109 -19.43 -6.76 -0.31
N VAL A 110 -18.15 -6.93 -0.62
CA VAL A 110 -17.75 -7.44 -1.93
C VAL A 110 -18.24 -8.87 -2.15
N ARG A 111 -18.16 -9.36 -3.36
CA ARG A 111 -18.45 -10.75 -3.74
C ARG A 111 -17.90 -11.72 -2.68
N GLY A 112 -18.76 -12.62 -2.19
CA GLY A 112 -18.44 -13.66 -1.21
C GLY A 112 -18.32 -13.20 0.24
N ALA A 113 -18.32 -11.89 0.52
CA ALA A 113 -18.22 -11.39 1.87
C ALA A 113 -19.60 -11.32 2.54
N TYR A 114 -19.74 -11.85 3.75
CA TYR A 114 -20.95 -11.84 4.58
C TYR A 114 -22.18 -12.37 3.81
N ASN A 115 -23.19 -11.54 3.60
CA ASN A 115 -24.43 -11.93 2.88
C ASN A 115 -24.30 -11.87 1.33
N SER A 116 -23.19 -11.34 0.81
CA SER A 116 -22.96 -11.24 -0.63
C SER A 116 -22.64 -12.60 -1.23
N GLU A 117 -23.24 -12.89 -2.38
CA GLU A 117 -23.08 -14.16 -3.09
C GLU A 117 -21.67 -14.32 -3.69
N GLY A 118 -21.24 -15.57 -3.95
CA GLY A 118 -19.95 -15.89 -4.56
C GLY A 118 -18.84 -16.17 -3.58
N ILE A 119 -17.59 -15.92 -3.97
CA ILE A 119 -16.38 -16.10 -3.14
C ILE A 119 -15.57 -14.80 -3.11
N ILE A 120 -14.88 -14.54 -2.00
CA ILE A 120 -13.95 -13.40 -1.89
C ILE A 120 -12.76 -13.63 -2.79
N LEU A 121 -12.49 -12.66 -3.69
CA LEU A 121 -11.34 -12.67 -4.59
C LEU A 121 -10.20 -11.82 -4.03
N PHE A 122 -8.96 -12.29 -4.20
CA PHE A 122 -7.77 -11.50 -3.97
C PHE A 122 -7.43 -10.65 -5.20
N PHE A 123 -8.28 -9.62 -5.45
CA PHE A 123 -8.14 -8.71 -6.58
C PHE A 123 -8.27 -9.41 -7.96
N GLY A 124 -7.75 -8.79 -9.00
CA GLY A 124 -7.81 -9.28 -10.36
C GLY A 124 -8.89 -8.61 -11.18
N SER A 125 -9.00 -9.03 -12.45
CA SER A 125 -9.92 -8.42 -13.42
C SER A 125 -11.38 -8.58 -13.03
N ASP A 126 -11.78 -9.74 -12.46
CA ASP A 126 -13.16 -9.93 -11.98
C ASP A 126 -13.51 -8.97 -10.85
N TYR A 127 -12.59 -8.77 -9.91
CA TYR A 127 -12.75 -7.79 -8.83
C TYR A 127 -12.91 -6.36 -9.36
N GLY A 128 -12.10 -5.98 -10.36
CA GLY A 128 -12.23 -4.69 -11.05
C GLY A 128 -13.58 -4.51 -11.74
N ARG A 129 -14.08 -5.56 -12.43
CA ARG A 129 -15.39 -5.58 -13.10
C ARG A 129 -16.55 -5.45 -12.11
N ASP A 130 -16.47 -6.12 -10.96
CA ASP A 130 -17.46 -5.96 -9.89
C ASP A 130 -17.53 -4.52 -9.39
N GLY A 131 -16.38 -3.90 -9.14
CA GLY A 131 -16.30 -2.50 -8.73
C GLY A 131 -16.84 -1.54 -9.79
N ARG A 132 -16.58 -1.80 -11.07
CA ARG A 132 -17.20 -1.05 -12.17
C ARG A 132 -18.73 -1.14 -12.11
N ASP A 133 -19.28 -2.32 -11.91
CA ASP A 133 -20.73 -2.51 -11.82
C ASP A 133 -21.32 -1.74 -10.63
N ILE A 134 -20.62 -1.70 -9.49
CA ILE A 134 -21.04 -0.94 -8.31
C ILE A 134 -21.00 0.57 -8.59
N VAL A 135 -19.98 1.07 -9.27
CA VAL A 135 -19.88 2.48 -9.67
C VAL A 135 -21.05 2.88 -10.56
N GLU A 136 -21.33 2.09 -11.60
CA GLU A 136 -22.41 2.37 -12.54
C GLU A 136 -23.79 2.26 -11.87
N TRP A 137 -23.99 1.27 -10.99
CA TRP A 137 -25.21 1.16 -10.20
C TRP A 137 -25.42 2.40 -9.29
N THR A 138 -24.36 2.83 -8.62
CA THR A 138 -24.39 4.01 -7.73
C THR A 138 -24.80 5.27 -8.50
N ALA A 139 -24.20 5.48 -9.67
CA ALA A 139 -24.47 6.66 -10.49
C ALA A 139 -25.91 6.72 -11.03
N GLN A 140 -26.60 5.58 -11.14
CA GLN A 140 -27.97 5.47 -11.60
C GLN A 140 -29.05 5.70 -10.52
N GLN A 141 -28.63 5.87 -9.25
CA GLN A 141 -29.59 6.10 -8.17
C GLN A 141 -30.16 7.52 -8.24
N ASP A 142 -31.44 7.70 -7.98
CA ASP A 142 -32.12 8.99 -8.06
C ASP A 142 -31.50 10.08 -7.18
N TRP A 143 -30.87 9.68 -6.08
CA TRP A 143 -30.17 10.57 -5.15
C TRP A 143 -28.72 10.86 -5.57
N CYS A 144 -28.17 10.20 -6.61
CA CYS A 144 -26.81 10.41 -7.08
C CYS A 144 -26.77 11.44 -8.21
N ASN A 145 -25.79 12.34 -8.18
CA ASN A 145 -25.59 13.32 -9.25
C ASN A 145 -24.85 12.77 -10.49
N GLY A 146 -24.64 11.44 -10.53
CA GLY A 146 -23.92 10.76 -11.61
C GLY A 146 -22.39 10.80 -11.47
N LYS A 147 -21.84 11.35 -10.38
CA LYS A 147 -20.41 11.38 -10.14
C LYS A 147 -20.03 10.51 -8.93
N VAL A 148 -19.15 9.55 -9.18
CA VAL A 148 -18.66 8.63 -8.14
C VAL A 148 -17.15 8.81 -7.98
N GLY A 149 -16.71 8.95 -6.74
CA GLY A 149 -15.31 8.86 -6.36
C GLY A 149 -15.04 7.57 -5.62
N MET A 150 -13.78 7.20 -5.47
CA MET A 150 -13.36 6.11 -4.59
C MET A 150 -12.33 6.60 -3.59
N SER A 151 -12.43 6.11 -2.34
CA SER A 151 -11.49 6.45 -1.26
C SER A 151 -11.33 5.28 -0.30
N GLY A 152 -10.22 5.28 0.38
CA GLY A 152 -9.89 4.36 1.46
C GLY A 152 -8.44 3.93 1.43
N ASN A 153 -8.05 3.29 2.53
CA ASN A 153 -6.69 2.85 2.79
C ASN A 153 -6.53 1.36 2.46
N SER A 154 -5.30 0.90 2.24
CA SER A 154 -4.94 -0.52 2.09
C SER A 154 -5.78 -1.25 1.01
N TRP A 155 -6.57 -2.25 1.37
CA TRP A 155 -7.42 -2.98 0.42
C TRP A 155 -8.32 -2.06 -0.39
N LEU A 156 -8.88 -1.02 0.24
CA LEU A 156 -9.73 -0.04 -0.42
C LEU A 156 -8.93 0.78 -1.45
N ALA A 157 -7.66 1.05 -1.20
CA ALA A 157 -6.77 1.73 -2.14
C ALA A 157 -6.42 0.82 -3.33
N ILE A 158 -6.10 -0.44 -3.05
CA ILE A 158 -5.81 -1.45 -4.08
C ILE A 158 -7.01 -1.63 -5.02
N SER A 159 -8.22 -1.69 -4.45
CA SER A 159 -9.47 -1.78 -5.21
C SER A 159 -9.59 -0.69 -6.27
N GLN A 160 -9.18 0.54 -5.94
CA GLN A 160 -9.30 1.68 -6.85
C GLN A 160 -8.47 1.50 -8.13
N TRP A 161 -7.29 0.87 -8.03
CA TRP A 161 -6.47 0.60 -9.21
C TRP A 161 -7.16 -0.38 -10.19
N PHE A 162 -7.71 -1.48 -9.65
CA PHE A 162 -8.41 -2.47 -10.48
C PHE A 162 -9.70 -1.92 -11.07
N VAL A 163 -10.47 -1.17 -10.30
CA VAL A 163 -11.73 -0.57 -10.76
C VAL A 163 -11.47 0.53 -11.80
N ALA A 164 -10.52 1.43 -11.56
CA ALA A 164 -10.20 2.50 -12.50
C ALA A 164 -9.65 1.97 -13.84
N ALA A 165 -8.94 0.84 -13.81
CA ALA A 165 -8.44 0.17 -15.02
C ALA A 165 -9.56 -0.42 -15.90
N GLU A 166 -10.77 -0.64 -15.35
CA GLU A 166 -11.97 -1.06 -16.09
C GLU A 166 -12.74 0.12 -16.72
N HIS A 167 -12.28 1.36 -16.53
CA HIS A 167 -12.85 2.59 -17.10
C HIS A 167 -14.36 2.74 -16.88
N PRO A 168 -14.87 2.75 -15.63
CA PRO A 168 -16.27 3.06 -15.40
C PRO A 168 -16.59 4.47 -15.90
N GLU A 169 -17.72 4.63 -16.58
CA GLU A 169 -18.11 5.92 -17.17
C GLU A 169 -18.29 7.02 -16.10
N HIS A 170 -18.82 6.62 -14.93
CA HIS A 170 -19.16 7.54 -13.85
C HIS A 170 -18.07 7.66 -12.77
N LEU A 171 -16.93 6.96 -12.92
CA LEU A 171 -15.81 7.11 -11.98
C LEU A 171 -15.04 8.40 -12.27
N THR A 172 -15.32 9.43 -11.49
CA THR A 172 -14.82 10.78 -11.73
C THR A 172 -13.46 11.06 -11.09
N ALA A 173 -13.16 10.45 -9.95
CA ALA A 173 -11.89 10.64 -9.22
C ALA A 173 -11.58 9.46 -8.31
N ILE A 174 -10.29 9.20 -8.07
CA ILE A 174 -9.82 8.19 -7.12
C ILE A 174 -8.84 8.79 -6.12
N ALA A 175 -8.88 8.30 -4.88
CA ALA A 175 -7.97 8.71 -3.83
C ALA A 175 -7.40 7.47 -3.10
N PRO A 176 -6.50 6.70 -3.75
CA PRO A 176 -5.90 5.53 -3.16
C PRO A 176 -4.86 5.92 -2.12
N TRP A 177 -5.11 5.49 -0.87
CA TRP A 177 -4.29 5.78 0.28
C TRP A 177 -3.57 4.52 0.74
N GLU A 178 -2.24 4.45 0.56
CA GLU A 178 -1.44 3.29 0.95
C GLU A 178 -1.91 1.97 0.32
N GLY A 179 -1.77 1.82 -1.00
CA GLY A 179 -2.14 0.63 -1.76
C GLY A 179 -0.96 -0.07 -2.41
N LEU A 180 -1.19 -1.24 -2.93
CA LEU A 180 -0.28 -1.97 -3.83
C LEU A 180 -0.99 -2.20 -5.17
N TYR A 181 -0.25 -2.58 -6.22
CA TYR A 181 -0.84 -2.86 -7.53
C TYR A 181 -0.47 -4.24 -8.10
N ASP A 182 0.57 -4.88 -7.58
CA ASP A 182 1.09 -6.18 -8.03
C ASP A 182 1.07 -7.17 -6.87
N CYS A 183 0.00 -7.97 -6.79
CA CYS A 183 -0.16 -8.91 -5.67
C CYS A 183 0.95 -9.97 -5.64
N TYR A 184 1.53 -10.34 -6.79
CA TYR A 184 2.61 -11.31 -6.82
C TYR A 184 3.89 -10.73 -6.20
N ARG A 185 4.34 -9.54 -6.65
CA ARG A 185 5.63 -8.97 -6.25
C ARG A 185 5.61 -8.22 -4.93
N GLU A 186 4.43 -7.86 -4.42
CA GLU A 186 4.32 -7.02 -3.24
C GLU A 186 3.73 -7.75 -2.02
N VAL A 187 2.94 -8.81 -2.25
CA VAL A 187 2.26 -9.58 -1.19
C VAL A 187 2.65 -11.05 -1.21
N ALA A 188 2.39 -11.77 -2.31
CA ALA A 188 2.66 -13.21 -2.37
C ALA A 188 4.14 -13.52 -2.32
N THR A 189 4.94 -12.71 -3.03
CA THR A 189 6.40 -12.79 -2.98
C THR A 189 7.00 -11.39 -2.85
N ARG A 190 8.28 -11.33 -2.51
CA ARG A 190 9.10 -10.12 -2.68
C ARG A 190 10.44 -10.53 -3.27
N GLY A 191 10.74 -10.00 -4.45
CA GLY A 191 11.92 -10.45 -5.18
C GLY A 191 11.93 -11.96 -5.43
N GLY A 192 10.77 -12.61 -5.52
CA GLY A 192 10.62 -14.07 -5.65
C GLY A 192 10.67 -14.85 -4.32
N VAL A 193 11.02 -14.20 -3.22
CA VAL A 193 10.97 -14.80 -1.88
C VAL A 193 9.51 -14.87 -1.43
N MET A 194 9.02 -16.05 -1.11
CA MET A 194 7.63 -16.26 -0.69
C MET A 194 7.35 -15.60 0.67
N MET A 195 6.18 -14.97 0.79
CA MET A 195 5.69 -14.27 1.99
C MET A 195 4.35 -14.87 2.47
N PRO A 196 4.33 -16.13 2.91
CA PRO A 196 3.09 -16.86 3.16
C PRO A 196 2.27 -16.31 4.35
N GLU A 197 2.93 -15.68 5.32
CA GLU A 197 2.30 -15.34 6.60
C GLU A 197 1.17 -14.32 6.43
N PHE A 198 1.40 -13.29 5.62
CA PHE A 198 0.40 -12.24 5.41
C PHE A 198 -0.80 -12.75 4.61
N ILE A 199 -0.57 -13.57 3.56
CA ILE A 199 -1.65 -14.21 2.80
C ILE A 199 -2.46 -15.14 3.71
N LYS A 200 -1.78 -15.94 4.54
CA LYS A 200 -2.43 -16.84 5.50
C LYS A 200 -3.30 -16.04 6.48
N PHE A 201 -2.76 -14.98 7.06
CA PHE A 201 -3.50 -14.09 7.96
C PHE A 201 -4.77 -13.54 7.30
N LEU A 202 -4.66 -12.99 6.08
CA LEU A 202 -5.82 -12.45 5.36
C LEU A 202 -6.85 -13.54 5.04
N THR A 203 -6.41 -14.69 4.53
CA THR A 203 -7.30 -15.81 4.19
C THR A 203 -8.05 -16.31 5.43
N GLU A 204 -7.36 -16.49 6.56
CA GLU A 204 -7.96 -16.93 7.82
C GLU A 204 -8.93 -15.87 8.38
N SER A 205 -8.57 -14.58 8.29
CA SER A 205 -9.43 -13.47 8.74
C SER A 205 -10.74 -13.41 7.95
N PHE A 206 -10.68 -13.58 6.63
CA PHE A 206 -11.89 -13.55 5.79
C PHE A 206 -12.69 -14.85 5.88
N ALA A 207 -12.04 -16.01 6.01
CA ALA A 207 -12.72 -17.30 6.18
C ALA A 207 -13.45 -17.42 7.52
N SER A 208 -13.06 -16.65 8.55
CA SER A 208 -13.74 -16.61 9.84
C SER A 208 -15.04 -15.81 9.82
N THR A 209 -15.28 -15.03 8.78
CA THR A 209 -16.55 -14.31 8.56
C THR A 209 -17.60 -15.22 7.94
N GLU A 210 -18.87 -14.87 8.05
CA GLU A 210 -19.97 -15.56 7.35
C GLU A 210 -19.87 -15.29 5.84
N SER A 211 -18.89 -15.92 5.17
CA SER A 211 -18.62 -15.72 3.75
C SER A 211 -18.96 -16.97 2.93
N GLY A 212 -19.20 -16.78 1.64
CA GLY A 212 -19.38 -17.89 0.67
C GLY A 212 -18.09 -18.65 0.40
N GLY A 213 -16.96 -18.21 0.91
CA GLY A 213 -15.63 -18.76 0.75
C GLY A 213 -14.60 -17.69 0.33
N VAL A 214 -13.34 -18.05 0.36
CA VAL A 214 -12.20 -17.19 0.00
C VAL A 214 -11.35 -17.91 -1.03
N GLU A 215 -10.88 -17.17 -2.04
CA GLU A 215 -9.89 -17.65 -3.00
C GLU A 215 -8.63 -18.15 -2.28
N ASP A 216 -8.19 -19.36 -2.55
CA ASP A 216 -7.01 -19.95 -1.90
C ASP A 216 -5.71 -19.47 -2.57
N CYS A 217 -5.35 -18.22 -2.29
CA CYS A 217 -4.09 -17.63 -2.75
C CYS A 217 -2.86 -18.34 -2.20
N MET A 218 -2.96 -18.96 -1.01
CA MET A 218 -1.84 -19.69 -0.42
C MET A 218 -1.51 -20.95 -1.22
N ALA A 219 -2.51 -21.80 -1.48
CA ALA A 219 -2.32 -22.99 -2.31
C ALA A 219 -1.83 -22.59 -3.71
N THR A 220 -2.44 -21.56 -4.30
CA THR A 220 -2.03 -21.06 -5.63
C THR A 220 -0.58 -20.57 -5.64
N MET A 221 -0.12 -19.87 -4.60
CA MET A 221 1.27 -19.43 -4.50
C MET A 221 2.25 -20.60 -4.42
N LEU A 222 1.91 -21.65 -3.68
CA LEU A 222 2.75 -22.83 -3.53
C LEU A 222 2.80 -23.67 -4.83
N GLU A 223 1.69 -23.79 -5.52
CA GLU A 223 1.59 -24.53 -6.79
C GLU A 223 2.17 -23.74 -7.97
N ASN A 224 2.11 -22.41 -7.91
CA ASN A 224 2.54 -21.52 -8.99
C ASN A 224 3.55 -20.48 -8.46
N PRO A 225 4.78 -20.90 -8.13
CA PRO A 225 5.77 -20.03 -7.51
C PRO A 225 6.37 -18.98 -8.47
N THR A 226 6.04 -19.04 -9.76
CA THR A 226 6.55 -18.13 -10.80
C THR A 226 5.42 -17.33 -11.44
N MET A 227 5.77 -16.21 -12.08
CA MET A 227 4.85 -15.37 -12.85
C MET A 227 4.18 -16.17 -13.96
N ASN A 228 2.86 -16.23 -13.94
CA ASN A 228 2.01 -16.93 -14.90
C ASN A 228 0.74 -16.12 -15.23
N VAL A 229 -0.23 -16.70 -15.92
CA VAL A 229 -1.48 -16.02 -16.29
C VAL A 229 -2.30 -15.60 -15.06
N TYR A 230 -2.35 -16.44 -14.02
CA TYR A 230 -3.07 -16.14 -12.78
C TYR A 230 -2.47 -14.89 -12.10
N TRP A 231 -1.17 -14.87 -11.90
CA TRP A 231 -0.50 -13.74 -11.26
C TRP A 231 -0.54 -12.46 -12.11
N ARG A 232 -0.51 -12.58 -13.44
CA ARG A 232 -0.66 -11.41 -14.33
C ARG A 232 -2.02 -10.75 -14.17
N ASP A 233 -3.08 -11.54 -13.97
CA ASP A 233 -4.43 -11.02 -13.68
C ASP A 233 -4.49 -10.26 -12.34
N LYS A 234 -3.61 -10.59 -11.38
CA LYS A 234 -3.49 -9.93 -10.07
C LYS A 234 -2.58 -8.69 -10.10
N ILE A 235 -2.26 -8.17 -11.28
CA ILE A 235 -1.51 -6.92 -11.47
C ILE A 235 -2.46 -5.91 -12.11
N ALA A 236 -2.72 -4.79 -11.41
CA ALA A 236 -3.57 -3.74 -11.98
C ALA A 236 -2.90 -3.09 -13.20
N ASN A 237 -3.66 -2.88 -14.26
CA ASN A 237 -3.19 -2.20 -15.47
C ASN A 237 -3.12 -0.68 -15.24
N LEU A 238 -2.10 -0.24 -14.52
CA LEU A 238 -1.93 1.17 -14.13
C LEU A 238 -1.85 2.09 -15.34
N GLU A 239 -1.17 1.67 -16.40
CA GLU A 239 -0.94 2.48 -17.60
C GLU A 239 -2.26 2.81 -18.33
N SER A 240 -3.33 2.05 -18.10
CA SER A 240 -4.64 2.36 -18.66
C SER A 240 -5.38 3.45 -17.88
N ILE A 241 -5.03 3.71 -16.63
CA ILE A 241 -5.79 4.60 -15.74
C ILE A 241 -5.57 6.06 -16.12
N ILE A 242 -6.67 6.74 -16.50
CA ILE A 242 -6.69 8.16 -16.87
C ILE A 242 -7.52 9.01 -15.90
N THR A 243 -8.17 8.39 -14.94
CA THR A 243 -9.00 9.04 -13.92
C THR A 243 -8.14 9.96 -13.05
N PRO A 244 -8.60 11.18 -12.71
CA PRO A 244 -7.94 12.05 -11.73
C PRO A 244 -7.65 11.32 -10.42
N ALA A 245 -6.43 11.47 -9.89
CA ALA A 245 -5.98 10.67 -8.76
C ALA A 245 -5.23 11.49 -7.70
N TYR A 246 -5.62 11.33 -6.44
CA TYR A 246 -4.86 11.79 -5.28
C TYR A 246 -4.28 10.59 -4.54
N VAL A 247 -3.04 10.26 -4.85
CA VAL A 247 -2.33 9.10 -4.32
C VAL A 247 -1.61 9.48 -3.03
N VAL A 248 -1.77 8.68 -1.98
CA VAL A 248 -1.05 8.87 -0.73
C VAL A 248 -0.22 7.63 -0.40
N ALA A 249 1.01 7.85 0.01
CA ALA A 249 1.99 6.83 0.38
C ALA A 249 2.74 7.22 1.65
N SER A 250 3.51 6.31 2.21
CA SER A 250 4.49 6.62 3.26
C SER A 250 5.80 5.87 3.04
N TYR A 251 6.86 6.31 3.71
CA TYR A 251 8.08 5.52 3.85
C TYR A 251 8.08 4.63 5.11
N THR A 252 6.97 4.62 5.85
CA THR A 252 6.84 3.93 7.14
C THR A 252 6.06 2.62 7.05
N ASN A 253 5.42 2.36 5.91
CA ASN A 253 4.63 1.16 5.70
C ASN A 253 5.45 0.06 4.99
N PRO A 254 5.61 -1.12 5.59
CA PRO A 254 6.42 -2.19 4.99
C PRO A 254 5.69 -2.95 3.86
N ILE A 255 4.41 -2.64 3.59
CA ILE A 255 3.57 -3.35 2.60
C ILE A 255 3.27 -2.47 1.40
N HIS A 256 2.87 -1.20 1.62
CA HIS A 256 2.24 -0.36 0.61
C HIS A 256 3.15 0.70 -0.02
N THR A 257 4.32 1.00 0.58
CA THR A 257 5.22 2.08 0.11
C THR A 257 5.52 1.98 -1.38
N ASN A 258 5.95 0.82 -1.85
CA ASN A 258 6.34 0.64 -3.25
C ASN A 258 5.14 0.77 -4.20
N GLY A 259 4.05 0.06 -3.90
CA GLY A 259 2.89 0.03 -4.79
C GLY A 259 2.18 1.36 -4.93
N SER A 260 2.05 2.13 -3.84
CA SER A 260 1.46 3.47 -3.91
C SER A 260 2.31 4.42 -4.76
N ILE A 261 3.63 4.40 -4.58
CA ILE A 261 4.54 5.24 -5.35
C ILE A 261 4.57 4.83 -6.84
N GLU A 262 4.63 3.52 -7.13
CA GLU A 262 4.54 3.02 -8.51
C GLU A 262 3.17 3.31 -9.13
N GLY A 263 2.09 3.23 -8.34
CA GLY A 263 0.75 3.65 -8.76
C GLY A 263 0.75 5.08 -9.29
N TYR A 264 1.23 6.05 -8.49
CA TYR A 264 1.36 7.43 -8.94
C TYR A 264 2.22 7.58 -10.19
N ARG A 265 3.38 6.92 -10.24
CA ARG A 265 4.30 7.05 -11.36
C ARG A 265 3.73 6.55 -12.68
N ARG A 266 3.04 5.41 -12.64
CA ARG A 266 2.67 4.63 -13.83
C ARG A 266 1.27 4.92 -14.38
N ILE A 267 0.35 5.47 -13.59
CA ILE A 267 -0.95 5.86 -14.15
C ILE A 267 -0.79 6.93 -15.23
N SER A 268 -1.60 6.82 -16.29
CA SER A 268 -1.58 7.74 -17.42
C SER A 268 -2.37 9.03 -17.17
N SER A 269 -3.02 9.16 -16.03
CA SER A 269 -3.72 10.39 -15.66
C SER A 269 -2.78 11.59 -15.68
N LYS A 270 -3.21 12.67 -16.35
CA LYS A 270 -2.51 13.96 -16.34
C LYS A 270 -2.82 14.78 -15.08
N GLU A 271 -3.90 14.44 -14.41
CA GLU A 271 -4.38 15.07 -13.19
C GLU A 271 -4.14 14.15 -12.01
N LYS A 272 -2.87 14.07 -11.59
CA LYS A 272 -2.44 13.22 -10.46
C LYS A 272 -1.58 13.99 -9.50
N TRP A 273 -1.77 13.67 -8.21
CA TRP A 273 -1.04 14.22 -7.08
C TRP A 273 -0.51 13.09 -6.23
N LEU A 274 0.65 13.30 -5.61
CA LEU A 274 1.28 12.37 -4.67
C LEU A 274 1.54 13.09 -3.36
N ARG A 275 1.10 12.49 -2.25
CA ARG A 275 1.56 12.89 -0.93
C ARG A 275 2.26 11.70 -0.26
N ILE A 276 3.43 11.93 0.35
CA ILE A 276 4.16 10.91 1.09
C ILE A 276 4.29 11.38 2.54
N HIS A 277 3.61 10.70 3.45
CA HIS A 277 3.57 11.06 4.86
C HIS A 277 4.59 10.29 5.72
N ASN A 278 4.64 10.58 7.02
CA ASN A 278 5.62 10.07 7.98
C ASN A 278 5.01 9.39 9.21
N THR A 279 3.70 9.08 9.18
CA THR A 279 2.96 8.47 10.30
C THR A 279 2.53 7.04 9.97
N SER A 280 1.68 6.43 10.76
CA SER A 280 0.97 5.22 10.36
C SER A 280 -0.14 5.56 9.36
N GLU A 281 -0.48 4.62 8.49
CA GLU A 281 -1.51 4.80 7.46
C GLU A 281 -2.86 5.23 8.03
N TRP A 282 -3.29 4.65 9.14
CA TRP A 282 -4.58 4.98 9.75
C TRP A 282 -4.59 6.33 10.47
N ASP A 283 -3.50 6.68 11.18
CA ASP A 283 -3.35 8.00 11.81
C ASP A 283 -3.36 9.11 10.75
N ASP A 284 -2.74 8.85 9.61
CA ASP A 284 -2.74 9.76 8.48
C ASP A 284 -4.13 9.88 7.83
N TYR A 285 -4.79 8.77 7.53
CA TYR A 285 -6.09 8.73 6.84
C TYR A 285 -7.21 9.41 7.63
N TYR A 286 -7.23 9.23 8.95
CA TYR A 286 -8.25 9.84 9.83
C TYR A 286 -7.82 11.16 10.46
N ASN A 287 -6.66 11.71 10.10
CA ASN A 287 -6.24 13.04 10.54
C ASN A 287 -7.15 14.11 9.93
N SER A 288 -7.73 14.98 10.76
CA SER A 288 -8.69 15.98 10.29
C SER A 288 -8.14 16.91 9.21
N ALA A 289 -6.87 17.30 9.28
CA ALA A 289 -6.25 18.15 8.25
C ALA A 289 -6.14 17.41 6.90
N HIS A 290 -5.85 16.11 6.94
CA HIS A 290 -5.74 15.29 5.72
C HIS A 290 -7.10 14.91 5.15
N VAL A 291 -8.12 14.73 6.01
CA VAL A 291 -9.51 14.57 5.58
C VAL A 291 -10.02 15.83 4.86
N GLU A 292 -9.69 17.04 5.38
CA GLU A 292 -10.02 18.30 4.71
C GLU A 292 -9.28 18.46 3.37
N ASP A 293 -8.02 18.05 3.29
CA ASP A 293 -7.26 18.04 2.05
C ASP A 293 -7.87 17.09 1.00
N LEU A 294 -8.28 15.89 1.45
CA LEU A 294 -9.01 14.94 0.61
C LEU A 294 -10.39 15.48 0.18
N ARG A 295 -11.10 16.17 1.07
CA ARG A 295 -12.36 16.84 0.73
C ARG A 295 -12.15 17.90 -0.33
N LYS A 296 -11.11 18.72 -0.21
CA LYS A 296 -10.77 19.74 -1.23
C LYS A 296 -10.58 19.11 -2.62
N PHE A 297 -9.94 17.93 -2.70
CA PHE A 297 -9.81 17.16 -3.93
C PHE A 297 -11.17 16.71 -4.48
N PHE A 298 -12.02 16.10 -3.66
CA PHE A 298 -13.32 15.61 -4.09
C PHE A 298 -14.30 16.74 -4.37
N ASP A 299 -14.31 17.84 -3.62
CA ASP A 299 -15.12 19.02 -3.88
C ASP A 299 -14.83 19.56 -5.30
N HIS A 300 -13.56 19.58 -5.71
CA HIS A 300 -13.17 20.00 -7.05
C HIS A 300 -13.73 19.07 -8.13
N TYR A 301 -13.51 17.76 -8.03
CA TYR A 301 -13.87 16.82 -9.09
C TYR A 301 -15.33 16.37 -9.06
N LEU A 302 -15.88 16.12 -7.89
CA LEU A 302 -17.21 15.52 -7.74
C LEU A 302 -18.32 16.59 -7.64
N MET A 303 -18.03 17.73 -7.02
CA MET A 303 -18.99 18.86 -6.91
C MET A 303 -18.73 19.95 -7.93
N GLY A 304 -17.56 20.00 -8.55
CA GLY A 304 -17.19 21.05 -9.49
C GLY A 304 -16.89 22.39 -8.82
N ILE A 305 -16.51 22.37 -7.54
CA ILE A 305 -16.17 23.58 -6.79
C ILE A 305 -14.77 24.05 -7.20
N ASP A 306 -14.68 25.32 -7.57
CA ASP A 306 -13.39 25.99 -7.78
C ASP A 306 -12.81 26.39 -6.42
N ASN A 307 -11.85 25.59 -5.94
CA ASN A 307 -11.27 25.68 -4.61
C ASN A 307 -9.73 25.63 -4.61
N ASP A 308 -9.14 26.04 -5.72
CA ASP A 308 -7.68 26.09 -5.93
C ASP A 308 -6.97 24.72 -5.76
N TRP A 309 -7.69 23.58 -5.90
CA TRP A 309 -7.04 22.26 -5.82
C TRP A 309 -5.93 22.10 -6.87
N LYS A 310 -6.15 22.62 -8.07
CA LYS A 310 -5.17 22.51 -9.18
C LYS A 310 -3.88 23.28 -8.93
N GLU A 311 -3.87 24.21 -8.01
CA GLU A 311 -2.68 24.95 -7.57
C GLU A 311 -1.89 24.18 -6.48
N THR A 312 -2.47 23.11 -5.94
CA THR A 312 -1.77 22.23 -5.00
C THR A 312 -0.55 21.60 -5.66
N ALA A 313 0.60 21.64 -4.99
CA ALA A 313 1.84 21.03 -5.48
C ALA A 313 1.63 19.57 -5.88
N LYS A 314 2.15 19.19 -7.06
CA LYS A 314 1.94 17.83 -7.62
C LYS A 314 2.49 16.73 -6.72
N VAL A 315 3.58 17.00 -6.01
CA VAL A 315 4.17 16.09 -5.04
C VAL A 315 4.40 16.85 -3.73
N ARG A 316 3.97 16.27 -2.64
CA ARG A 316 4.27 16.72 -1.26
C ARG A 316 4.86 15.53 -0.52
N LEU A 317 6.10 15.62 -0.10
CA LEU A 317 6.75 14.49 0.53
C LEU A 317 7.33 14.83 1.89
N SER A 318 7.27 13.86 2.77
CA SER A 318 7.96 13.90 4.06
C SER A 318 9.30 13.19 3.96
N VAL A 319 10.30 13.67 4.68
CA VAL A 319 11.60 13.02 4.81
C VAL A 319 11.81 12.64 6.27
N LEU A 320 12.01 11.36 6.51
CA LEU A 320 12.19 10.82 7.86
C LEU A 320 13.55 11.27 8.43
N ASN A 321 13.57 11.63 9.70
CA ASN A 321 14.79 12.04 10.39
C ASN A 321 14.86 11.42 11.80
N PRO A 322 14.99 10.11 11.93
CA PRO A 322 15.07 9.43 13.21
C PRO A 322 16.04 10.10 14.17
N GLY A 323 15.57 10.36 15.39
CA GLY A 323 16.31 11.11 16.41
C GLY A 323 16.16 12.63 16.35
N ASN A 324 15.49 13.17 15.32
CA ASN A 324 15.19 14.58 15.16
C ASN A 324 13.78 14.76 14.56
N LYS A 325 13.41 16.00 14.22
CA LYS A 325 12.14 16.30 13.58
C LYS A 325 12.18 15.93 12.10
N ASP A 326 11.18 15.20 11.64
CA ASP A 326 10.97 14.92 10.22
C ASP A 326 10.68 16.21 9.42
N ILE A 327 11.02 16.22 8.14
CA ILE A 327 10.49 17.20 7.18
C ILE A 327 9.12 16.72 6.76
N ILE A 328 8.13 17.59 6.75
CA ILE A 328 6.73 17.22 6.45
C ILE A 328 6.24 18.04 5.27
N ASP A 329 5.50 17.39 4.36
CA ASP A 329 4.79 17.98 3.22
C ASP A 329 5.66 18.96 2.39
N ARG A 330 6.93 18.62 2.18
CA ARG A 330 7.81 19.40 1.31
C ARG A 330 7.31 19.33 -0.13
N GLU A 331 7.04 20.48 -0.70
CA GLU A 331 6.57 20.60 -2.08
C GLU A 331 7.66 20.24 -3.08
N GLU A 332 7.32 19.46 -4.09
CA GLU A 332 8.17 19.00 -5.16
C GLU A 332 7.39 19.00 -6.49
N GLU A 333 8.09 19.04 -7.60
CA GLU A 333 7.48 19.03 -8.92
C GLU A 333 7.05 17.63 -9.37
N ASP A 334 7.86 16.62 -9.04
CA ASP A 334 7.62 15.23 -9.47
C ASP A 334 8.35 14.23 -8.53
N PHE A 335 8.04 12.94 -8.69
CA PHE A 335 8.75 11.83 -8.06
C PHE A 335 9.07 10.73 -9.10
N PRO A 336 10.33 10.22 -9.20
CA PRO A 336 11.52 10.60 -8.42
C PRO A 336 11.94 12.06 -8.64
N LEU A 337 12.60 12.64 -7.63
CA LEU A 337 13.04 14.03 -7.70
C LEU A 337 14.05 14.22 -8.83
N GLN A 338 13.83 15.21 -9.70
CA GLN A 338 14.72 15.48 -10.83
C GLN A 338 16.15 15.83 -10.41
N ARG A 339 16.32 16.40 -9.21
CA ARG A 339 17.63 16.74 -8.64
C ARG A 339 18.34 15.58 -7.94
N THR A 340 17.78 14.37 -7.96
CA THR A 340 18.41 13.19 -7.36
C THR A 340 19.68 12.80 -8.13
N HIS A 341 20.79 12.72 -7.43
CA HIS A 341 22.06 12.23 -7.95
C HIS A 341 22.35 10.85 -7.37
N TYR A 342 22.34 9.84 -8.23
CA TYR A 342 22.70 8.49 -7.82
C TYR A 342 24.19 8.34 -7.65
N LYS A 343 24.59 7.82 -6.49
CA LYS A 343 25.99 7.59 -6.14
C LYS A 343 26.21 6.10 -5.92
N ARG A 344 27.32 5.57 -6.46
CA ARG A 344 27.75 4.19 -6.18
C ARG A 344 28.60 4.16 -4.92
N LEU A 345 28.30 3.20 -4.05
CA LEU A 345 29.13 2.84 -2.91
C LEU A 345 29.57 1.39 -3.08
N PHE A 346 30.85 1.13 -2.89
CA PHE A 346 31.45 -0.19 -3.06
C PHE A 346 31.58 -0.90 -1.72
N LEU A 347 31.12 -2.16 -1.68
CA LEU A 347 31.24 -3.01 -0.51
C LEU A 347 32.67 -3.52 -0.36
N ASN A 348 33.25 -3.35 0.82
CA ASN A 348 34.53 -3.96 1.16
C ASN A 348 34.30 -5.08 2.19
N ALA A 349 34.41 -6.33 1.74
CA ALA A 349 34.15 -7.47 2.59
C ALA A 349 35.24 -7.71 3.64
N ALA A 350 36.42 -7.11 3.47
CA ALA A 350 37.52 -7.30 4.42
C ALA A 350 37.31 -6.60 5.77
N ASP A 351 36.57 -5.47 5.76
CA ASP A 351 36.36 -4.65 6.96
C ASP A 351 34.90 -4.23 7.20
N GLY A 352 33.98 -4.60 6.32
CA GLY A 352 32.56 -4.24 6.41
C GLY A 352 32.29 -2.76 6.13
N SER A 353 33.10 -2.09 5.35
CA SER A 353 32.90 -0.70 4.96
C SER A 353 32.18 -0.56 3.62
N LEU A 354 31.49 0.59 3.44
CA LEU A 354 30.97 1.08 2.16
C LEU A 354 31.80 2.29 1.76
N ASN A 355 32.44 2.23 0.59
CA ASN A 355 33.43 3.20 0.14
C ASN A 355 33.02 3.85 -1.18
N ASP A 356 33.52 5.07 -1.41
CA ASP A 356 33.38 5.80 -2.68
C ASP A 356 34.21 5.19 -3.82
N GLU A 357 35.23 4.39 -3.47
CA GLU A 357 36.13 3.76 -4.40
C GLU A 357 36.15 2.24 -4.25
N ILE A 358 36.35 1.53 -5.36
CA ILE A 358 36.48 0.08 -5.38
C ILE A 358 37.74 -0.37 -4.65
N SER A 359 37.64 -1.44 -3.85
CA SER A 359 38.83 -2.05 -3.23
C SER A 359 39.80 -2.60 -4.28
N LYS A 360 41.11 -2.44 -4.05
CA LYS A 360 42.14 -3.00 -4.92
C LYS A 360 42.31 -4.51 -4.77
N ASN A 361 41.82 -5.07 -3.65
CA ASN A 361 41.91 -6.49 -3.33
C ASN A 361 40.52 -7.11 -3.36
N ASP A 362 40.41 -8.24 -3.99
CA ASP A 362 39.20 -9.06 -3.92
C ASP A 362 39.00 -9.59 -2.49
N SER A 363 37.77 -9.56 -2.02
CA SER A 363 37.39 -10.07 -0.72
C SER A 363 35.99 -10.64 -0.77
N ASN A 364 35.71 -11.62 0.09
CA ASN A 364 34.38 -12.19 0.26
C ASN A 364 33.96 -12.15 1.72
N HIS A 365 32.65 -12.15 1.94
CA HIS A 365 32.03 -12.18 3.26
C HIS A 365 30.85 -13.16 3.19
N GLY A 366 30.86 -14.16 4.04
CA GLY A 366 29.85 -15.20 4.08
C GLY A 366 29.12 -15.24 5.41
N TYR A 367 27.94 -15.82 5.39
CA TYR A 367 27.18 -16.17 6.58
C TYR A 367 26.49 -17.52 6.38
N ASP A 368 26.20 -18.18 7.48
CA ASP A 368 25.40 -19.40 7.49
C ASP A 368 23.93 -19.03 7.79
N SER A 369 23.04 -19.41 6.87
CA SER A 369 21.60 -19.11 6.96
C SER A 369 20.93 -19.70 8.19
N ASP A 370 21.42 -20.81 8.72
CA ASP A 370 20.85 -21.52 9.87
C ASP A 370 21.43 -21.07 11.21
N SER A 371 22.51 -20.31 11.17
CA SER A 371 23.15 -19.82 12.40
C SER A 371 22.44 -18.57 12.95
N SER A 372 22.74 -18.26 14.22
CA SER A 372 22.33 -16.99 14.85
C SER A 372 22.98 -15.75 14.20
N LYS A 373 24.09 -15.93 13.49
CA LYS A 373 24.82 -14.87 12.76
C LYS A 373 24.57 -15.00 11.24
N ARG A 374 23.32 -15.04 10.85
CA ARG A 374 22.87 -15.21 9.46
C ARG A 374 22.88 -13.92 8.63
N SER A 375 23.81 -13.01 8.87
CA SER A 375 23.91 -11.75 8.15
C SER A 375 25.31 -11.21 8.09
N VAL A 376 25.58 -10.41 7.07
CA VAL A 376 26.76 -9.55 6.95
C VAL A 376 26.32 -8.10 6.92
N THR A 377 27.16 -7.19 7.40
CA THR A 377 26.85 -5.78 7.47
C THR A 377 27.95 -4.94 6.89
N TYR A 378 27.54 -3.86 6.23
CA TYR A 378 28.43 -2.83 5.69
C TYR A 378 27.96 -1.46 6.13
N ARG A 379 28.86 -0.55 6.42
CA ARG A 379 28.50 0.79 6.86
C ARG A 379 29.42 1.87 6.30
N THR A 380 28.86 3.06 6.13
CA THR A 380 29.62 4.27 5.83
C THR A 380 29.18 5.39 6.75
N ARG A 381 30.14 6.26 7.13
CA ARG A 381 29.87 7.45 7.94
C ARG A 381 29.63 8.64 7.01
N MET A 382 28.55 9.37 7.25
CA MET A 382 28.21 10.55 6.48
C MET A 382 29.22 11.69 6.75
N LYS A 383 29.83 12.20 5.68
CA LYS A 383 30.80 13.30 5.74
C LYS A 383 30.13 14.66 5.87
N GLU A 384 28.88 14.75 5.46
CA GLU A 384 28.01 15.93 5.49
C GLU A 384 26.55 15.51 5.69
N ASP A 385 25.64 16.46 5.91
CA ASP A 385 24.21 16.20 5.93
C ASP A 385 23.78 15.67 4.56
N THR A 386 23.20 14.48 4.53
CA THR A 386 22.87 13.75 3.28
C THR A 386 21.44 13.26 3.33
N GLU A 387 20.67 13.61 2.33
CA GLU A 387 19.31 13.08 2.13
C GLU A 387 19.34 11.95 1.11
N LEU A 388 18.77 10.80 1.46
CA LEU A 388 18.46 9.72 0.55
C LEU A 388 16.96 9.74 0.28
N THR A 389 16.55 10.14 -0.93
CA THR A 389 15.15 10.18 -1.33
C THR A 389 15.00 9.57 -2.71
N GLY A 390 14.23 8.48 -2.79
CA GLY A 390 14.01 7.73 -4.03
C GLY A 390 14.44 6.27 -3.95
N TYR A 391 14.76 5.72 -5.09
CA TYR A 391 15.07 4.31 -5.29
C TYR A 391 16.53 3.99 -5.02
N MET A 392 16.80 2.72 -4.68
CA MET A 392 18.13 2.20 -4.46
C MET A 392 18.25 0.81 -5.08
N LYS A 393 19.48 0.43 -5.45
CA LYS A 393 19.81 -0.89 -5.96
C LYS A 393 21.03 -1.43 -5.25
N LEU A 394 21.04 -2.72 -4.96
CA LEU A 394 22.22 -3.46 -4.53
C LEU A 394 22.62 -4.45 -5.64
N HIS A 395 23.86 -4.32 -6.10
CA HIS A 395 24.49 -5.28 -7.02
C HIS A 395 25.46 -6.18 -6.25
N LEU A 396 25.32 -7.49 -6.39
CA LEU A 396 26.17 -8.48 -5.73
C LEU A 396 26.61 -9.57 -6.69
N TRP A 397 27.77 -10.15 -6.39
CA TRP A 397 28.16 -11.46 -6.87
C TRP A 397 27.99 -12.45 -5.72
N VAL A 398 27.19 -13.50 -5.93
CA VAL A 398 26.78 -14.42 -4.85
C VAL A 398 27.08 -15.87 -5.22
N GLN A 399 27.32 -16.68 -4.21
CA GLN A 399 27.56 -18.11 -4.30
C GLN A 399 26.87 -18.83 -3.12
N ALA A 400 26.29 -19.99 -3.40
CA ALA A 400 25.74 -20.89 -2.37
C ALA A 400 26.40 -22.26 -2.49
N PRO A 401 27.52 -22.51 -1.78
CA PRO A 401 28.14 -23.84 -1.78
C PRO A 401 27.14 -24.88 -1.26
N GLU A 402 27.07 -26.05 -1.94
CA GLU A 402 26.22 -27.19 -1.58
C GLU A 402 24.70 -26.94 -1.69
N HIS A 403 24.27 -25.78 -2.22
CA HIS A 403 22.87 -25.42 -2.44
C HIS A 403 22.65 -24.90 -3.84
N ASP A 404 21.45 -25.10 -4.37
CA ASP A 404 21.06 -24.67 -5.72
C ASP A 404 20.25 -23.36 -5.75
N ASP A 405 19.98 -22.76 -4.57
CA ASP A 405 19.26 -21.51 -4.43
C ASP A 405 19.57 -20.82 -3.10
N MET A 406 19.18 -19.53 -2.97
CA MET A 406 19.19 -18.79 -1.71
C MET A 406 18.19 -17.66 -1.72
N ASP A 407 17.62 -17.34 -0.54
CA ASP A 407 16.74 -16.18 -0.32
C ASP A 407 17.48 -15.11 0.48
N ILE A 408 17.57 -13.91 -0.10
CA ILE A 408 18.32 -12.78 0.45
C ILE A 408 17.35 -11.67 0.84
N GLU A 409 17.49 -11.15 2.06
CA GLU A 409 16.92 -9.87 2.51
C GLU A 409 18.01 -8.81 2.59
N VAL A 410 17.72 -7.63 2.07
CA VAL A 410 18.57 -6.43 2.16
C VAL A 410 17.85 -5.39 2.98
N LYS A 411 18.57 -4.71 3.88
CA LYS A 411 18.02 -3.66 4.70
C LYS A 411 18.96 -2.46 4.79
N ILE A 412 18.42 -1.27 4.53
CA ILE A 412 19.11 0.01 4.74
C ILE A 412 18.53 0.67 5.99
N GLU A 413 19.40 1.03 6.92
CA GLU A 413 19.02 1.66 8.20
C GLU A 413 19.93 2.85 8.51
N LYS A 414 19.41 3.79 9.28
CA LYS A 414 20.18 4.90 9.86
C LYS A 414 20.64 4.54 11.27
N LEU A 415 21.93 4.83 11.57
CA LEU A 415 22.47 4.77 12.91
C LEU A 415 22.92 6.18 13.34
N ASN A 416 22.89 6.44 14.64
CA ASN A 416 23.40 7.70 15.20
C ASN A 416 24.94 7.79 15.10
N CYS A 417 25.52 8.91 15.50
CA CYS A 417 26.97 9.17 15.47
C CYS A 417 27.81 8.21 16.35
N LEU A 418 27.17 7.47 17.26
CA LEU A 418 27.78 6.41 18.07
C LEU A 418 27.60 5.02 17.47
N GLY A 419 27.02 4.90 16.26
CA GLY A 419 26.74 3.63 15.60
C GLY A 419 25.61 2.82 16.21
N LYS A 420 24.69 3.46 16.94
CA LYS A 420 23.53 2.80 17.57
C LYS A 420 22.25 3.11 16.79
N LYS A 421 21.32 2.14 16.77
CA LYS A 421 19.99 2.31 16.19
C LYS A 421 19.18 3.35 16.97
N PHE A 422 18.33 4.07 16.26
CA PHE A 422 17.33 4.95 16.89
C PHE A 422 16.16 4.11 17.42
N LEU A 423 15.58 4.53 18.53
CA LEU A 423 14.28 4.02 18.98
C LEU A 423 13.20 4.68 18.12
N VAL A 424 12.43 3.86 17.42
CA VAL A 424 11.30 4.31 16.62
C VAL A 424 10.04 3.59 17.10
N SER A 425 8.88 4.21 16.85
CA SER A 425 7.61 3.59 17.17
C SER A 425 7.49 2.22 16.45
N PRO A 426 6.98 1.18 17.12
CA PRO A 426 6.72 -0.11 16.48
C PRO A 426 5.84 -0.03 15.22
N MET A 427 4.97 1.00 15.17
CA MET A 427 4.07 1.25 14.05
C MET A 427 4.73 1.99 12.87
N LYS A 428 6.03 2.27 12.95
CA LYS A 428 6.79 2.95 11.89
C LYS A 428 7.98 2.09 11.47
N ALA A 429 7.92 1.48 10.31
CA ALA A 429 9.10 0.89 9.70
C ALA A 429 9.99 2.02 9.15
N VAL A 430 11.18 2.20 9.71
CA VAL A 430 12.13 3.24 9.26
C VAL A 430 13.33 2.56 8.62
N SER A 431 13.08 1.76 7.60
CA SER A 431 14.12 1.08 6.84
C SER A 431 13.62 0.76 5.44
N ALA A 432 14.48 0.96 4.44
CA ALA A 432 14.21 0.44 3.11
C ALA A 432 14.65 -1.02 3.03
N LYS A 433 13.84 -1.84 2.36
CA LYS A 433 14.11 -3.27 2.20
C LYS A 433 14.11 -3.68 0.73
N GLY A 434 14.90 -4.68 0.42
CA GLY A 434 14.89 -5.39 -0.83
C GLY A 434 15.00 -6.90 -0.58
N TYR A 435 14.50 -7.68 -1.52
CA TYR A 435 14.48 -9.14 -1.41
C TYR A 435 14.89 -9.77 -2.75
N MET A 436 15.48 -10.96 -2.70
CA MET A 436 15.83 -11.70 -3.89
C MET A 436 15.88 -13.20 -3.60
N ARG A 437 15.10 -14.00 -4.36
CA ARG A 437 15.35 -15.40 -4.59
C ARG A 437 16.30 -15.52 -5.78
N VAL A 438 17.52 -16.02 -5.55
CA VAL A 438 18.59 -15.97 -6.55
C VAL A 438 18.26 -16.75 -7.82
N SER A 439 17.48 -17.82 -7.71
CA SER A 439 17.00 -18.55 -8.91
C SER A 439 16.02 -17.75 -9.78
N LEU A 440 15.45 -16.65 -9.28
CA LEU A 440 14.55 -15.76 -10.03
C LEU A 440 15.22 -14.42 -10.42
N ARG A 441 16.55 -14.41 -10.55
CA ARG A 441 17.34 -13.20 -10.82
C ARG A 441 17.23 -12.63 -12.23
N GLU A 442 16.58 -13.35 -13.16
CA GLU A 442 16.46 -12.89 -14.55
C GLU A 442 15.80 -11.52 -14.64
N LEU A 443 16.48 -10.57 -15.32
CA LEU A 443 15.99 -9.22 -15.51
C LEU A 443 15.10 -9.11 -16.76
N ASP A 444 14.00 -8.39 -16.64
CA ASP A 444 13.27 -7.80 -17.74
C ASP A 444 14.01 -6.52 -18.16
N LEU A 445 14.74 -6.60 -19.28
CA LEU A 445 15.61 -5.50 -19.73
C LEU A 445 14.82 -4.30 -20.29
N GLU A 446 13.56 -4.51 -20.69
CA GLU A 446 12.71 -3.42 -21.19
C GLU A 446 12.16 -2.58 -20.04
N ARG A 447 11.90 -3.21 -18.90
CA ARG A 447 11.33 -2.58 -17.70
C ARG A 447 12.39 -2.10 -16.70
N SER A 448 13.56 -2.73 -16.73
CA SER A 448 14.64 -2.39 -15.81
C SER A 448 15.29 -1.05 -16.16
N THR A 449 15.64 -0.29 -15.13
CA THR A 449 16.52 0.88 -15.22
C THR A 449 17.80 0.61 -14.43
N GLU A 450 18.79 1.51 -14.57
CA GLU A 450 20.03 1.39 -13.77
C GLU A 450 19.75 1.39 -12.26
N GLN A 451 18.70 2.09 -11.80
CA GLN A 451 18.36 2.27 -10.39
C GLN A 451 17.26 1.33 -9.90
N GLN A 452 16.45 0.82 -10.81
CA GLN A 452 15.33 -0.07 -10.52
C GLN A 452 15.41 -1.32 -11.40
N PRO A 453 16.09 -2.37 -10.94
CA PRO A 453 16.04 -3.68 -11.60
C PRO A 453 14.62 -4.25 -11.45
N TYR A 454 14.10 -4.80 -12.53
CA TYR A 454 12.81 -5.47 -12.57
C TYR A 454 13.01 -6.90 -13.06
N GLN A 455 12.73 -7.87 -12.21
CA GLN A 455 12.88 -9.29 -12.55
C GLN A 455 11.65 -9.80 -13.28
N THR A 456 11.85 -10.70 -14.26
CA THR A 456 10.74 -11.36 -14.99
C THR A 456 9.89 -12.22 -14.07
N MET A 457 10.51 -12.85 -13.07
CA MET A 457 9.92 -13.86 -12.17
C MET A 457 9.33 -15.07 -12.90
N ALA A 458 9.70 -15.27 -14.16
CA ALA A 458 9.11 -16.30 -15.03
C ALA A 458 9.92 -17.59 -15.07
N HIS A 459 11.25 -17.49 -14.99
CA HIS A 459 12.14 -18.63 -15.21
C HIS A 459 13.02 -18.89 -14.01
N ILE A 460 12.98 -20.12 -13.51
CA ILE A 460 13.82 -20.57 -12.40
C ILE A 460 15.21 -20.95 -12.96
N GLN A 461 16.24 -20.25 -12.52
CA GLN A 461 17.64 -20.47 -12.88
C GLN A 461 18.42 -20.92 -11.66
N LYS A 462 18.36 -22.21 -11.33
CA LYS A 462 19.06 -22.80 -10.21
C LYS A 462 20.58 -22.63 -10.33
N LEU A 463 21.26 -22.50 -9.18
CA LEU A 463 22.70 -22.43 -9.10
C LEU A 463 23.32 -23.83 -9.26
N LYS A 464 24.49 -23.88 -9.90
CA LYS A 464 25.38 -25.07 -9.82
C LYS A 464 26.23 -24.95 -8.56
N ASP A 465 26.75 -26.09 -8.11
CA ASP A 465 27.65 -26.09 -6.95
C ASP A 465 28.80 -25.08 -7.18
N ARG A 466 28.96 -24.19 -6.19
CA ARG A 466 29.99 -23.12 -6.19
C ARG A 466 29.95 -22.17 -7.37
N GLU A 467 28.87 -22.12 -8.11
CA GLU A 467 28.69 -21.11 -9.16
C GLU A 467 28.55 -19.73 -8.55
N ILE A 468 29.30 -18.76 -9.09
CA ILE A 468 29.19 -17.33 -8.74
C ILE A 468 28.34 -16.65 -9.79
N VAL A 469 27.26 -16.00 -9.38
CA VAL A 469 26.35 -15.30 -10.28
C VAL A 469 26.15 -13.84 -9.86
N PRO A 470 25.99 -12.91 -10.82
CA PRO A 470 25.58 -11.56 -10.52
C PRO A 470 24.09 -11.49 -10.23
N ILE A 471 23.72 -10.62 -9.30
CA ILE A 471 22.33 -10.31 -8.98
C ILE A 471 22.15 -8.81 -8.77
N ASP A 472 21.00 -8.30 -9.17
CA ASP A 472 20.55 -6.93 -8.92
C ASP A 472 19.29 -6.95 -8.05
N ILE A 473 19.37 -6.41 -6.86
CA ILE A 473 18.26 -6.37 -5.89
C ILE A 473 17.68 -4.96 -5.87
N SER A 474 16.42 -4.82 -6.23
CA SER A 474 15.67 -3.58 -6.04
C SER A 474 15.40 -3.37 -4.54
N ILE A 475 15.72 -2.18 -4.05
CA ILE A 475 15.39 -1.74 -2.69
C ILE A 475 14.28 -0.71 -2.80
N TRP A 476 13.21 -0.92 -2.05
CA TRP A 476 12.04 -0.04 -2.08
C TRP A 476 12.42 1.40 -1.78
N PRO A 477 11.70 2.38 -2.35
CA PRO A 477 12.03 3.77 -2.17
C PRO A 477 11.90 4.20 -0.70
N MET A 478 12.74 5.14 -0.31
CA MET A 478 12.66 5.79 0.99
C MET A 478 12.97 7.27 0.89
N GLY A 479 12.62 8.03 1.95
CA GLY A 479 13.06 9.40 2.18
C GLY A 479 13.61 9.50 3.61
N ILE A 480 14.93 9.64 3.76
CA ILE A 480 15.58 9.71 5.06
C ILE A 480 16.77 10.69 5.05
N LEU A 481 16.86 11.49 6.10
CA LEU A 481 17.94 12.44 6.31
C LEU A 481 18.99 11.87 7.27
N PHE A 482 20.23 11.85 6.85
CA PHE A 482 21.40 11.57 7.67
C PHE A 482 22.11 12.88 8.02
N LYS A 483 22.37 13.09 9.29
CA LYS A 483 23.24 14.19 9.72
C LYS A 483 24.70 13.81 9.58
N LYS A 484 25.56 14.82 9.43
CA LYS A 484 27.01 14.62 9.46
C LYS A 484 27.41 13.77 10.68
N ASN A 485 28.28 12.78 10.43
CA ASN A 485 28.77 11.79 11.39
C ASN A 485 27.78 10.67 11.77
N GLU A 486 26.55 10.65 11.29
CA GLU A 486 25.68 9.47 11.37
C GLU A 486 26.08 8.41 10.35
N TYR A 487 25.56 7.20 10.50
CA TYR A 487 25.95 6.10 9.62
C TYR A 487 24.77 5.57 8.82
N LEU A 488 25.02 5.25 7.55
CA LEU A 488 24.22 4.32 6.78
C LEU A 488 24.71 2.91 7.09
N LEU A 489 23.79 2.04 7.45
CA LEU A 489 24.01 0.62 7.65
C LEU A 489 23.27 -0.16 6.57
N LEU A 490 24.00 -0.95 5.81
CA LEU A 490 23.49 -1.98 4.91
C LEU A 490 23.62 -3.33 5.61
N THR A 491 22.52 -4.05 5.75
CA THR A 491 22.50 -5.44 6.22
C THR A 491 22.07 -6.35 5.07
N ILE A 492 22.80 -7.40 4.83
CA ILE A 492 22.48 -8.49 3.89
C ILE A 492 22.33 -9.76 4.73
N SER A 493 21.16 -10.40 4.68
CA SER A 493 20.84 -11.56 5.49
C SER A 493 20.09 -12.62 4.71
N ALA A 494 20.10 -13.86 5.22
CA ALA A 494 19.13 -14.83 4.78
C ALA A 494 17.73 -14.36 5.19
N TYR A 495 16.77 -14.44 4.26
CA TYR A 495 15.37 -14.33 4.65
C TYR A 495 14.97 -15.61 5.41
N LYS A 496 14.31 -15.43 6.53
CA LYS A 496 13.66 -16.51 7.27
C LYS A 496 12.27 -16.07 7.62
N SER A 497 11.32 -16.79 7.10
CA SER A 497 9.91 -16.62 7.48
C SER A 497 9.79 -16.63 9.00
N PRO A 498 9.12 -15.65 9.62
CA PRO A 498 8.83 -15.70 11.04
C PRO A 498 8.06 -17.01 11.35
N PRO A 499 8.22 -17.61 12.52
CA PRO A 499 7.37 -18.73 12.92
C PRO A 499 5.90 -18.32 12.88
N ALA A 500 5.02 -19.19 12.41
CA ALA A 500 3.58 -18.93 12.28
C ALA A 500 2.91 -18.45 13.59
N GLU A 501 3.52 -18.73 14.73
CA GLU A 501 3.08 -18.33 16.08
C GLU A 501 3.46 -16.89 16.46
N SER A 502 4.20 -16.17 15.63
CA SER A 502 4.72 -14.82 15.94
C SER A 502 3.99 -13.68 15.22
N ILE A 503 2.89 -13.99 14.54
CA ILE A 503 2.02 -12.98 13.92
C ILE A 503 0.95 -12.63 14.96
N PRO A 504 0.87 -11.35 15.41
CA PRO A 504 -0.09 -10.95 16.43
C PRO A 504 -1.53 -11.08 15.98
#